data_c2b4904700de3cab210a5e93efb04f90
#
_entry.id   c2b4904700de3cab210a5e93efb04f90
#
_cell.length_a   1.000
_cell.length_b   1.000
_cell.length_c   1.000
_cell.angle_alpha   90.00
_cell.angle_beta   90.00
_cell.angle_gamma   90.00
#
_symmetry.space_group_name_H-M   'P 1'
#
loop_
_entity.id
_entity.type
_entity.pdbx_description
1 polymer ?
#
loop_
_entity_poly.entity_id
_entity_poly.type
_entity_poly.pdbx_seq_one_letter_code
_entity_poly.pdbx_strand_id
1 'polypeptide(L)'
;MRFEGTKNYIATDDLKVAVNAAIVLERPLLIKGEPGTGKTVLAEEISSALSAPLLTWHIKSTTKAQQGLYEYDAVSRLRDSQLGDARVSDIANYIKRGKLWEAFASPERPVLLIDEIDKADIEFPNDLLLELDRMEFHVYETGETIRAAQRPIVVITSNNEKELPDAFLRRCFFHYIQFPDHDTMSAIVDVHFPGIKKRLVEEALNIFFEVREVPGLKKKPSTSELLDWLKLLLNEDIGAETLRERDPKKMIPPLHGALLKNEQDVHLFERLAFLNRRGN
;
A
#
# COMPACT_ATOMS: atom_id res chain seq x y z
N MET A 1 3.54 -11.04 21.14
CA MET A 1 2.29 -10.32 20.82
C MET A 1 1.72 -10.90 19.53
N ARG A 2 0.40 -10.92 19.38
CA ARG A 2 -0.31 -11.45 18.22
C ARG A 2 -1.16 -10.36 17.60
N PHE A 3 -1.17 -10.29 16.27
CA PHE A 3 -2.02 -9.35 15.53
C PHE A 3 -3.44 -9.93 15.42
N GLU A 4 -4.43 -9.23 15.95
CA GLU A 4 -5.85 -9.62 15.92
C GLU A 4 -6.70 -8.63 15.10
N GLY A 5 -6.06 -7.67 14.43
CA GLY A 5 -6.70 -6.53 13.78
C GLY A 5 -6.82 -5.34 14.73
N THR A 6 -7.41 -4.27 14.26
CA THR A 6 -7.66 -3.05 15.03
C THR A 6 -9.07 -2.55 14.82
N LYS A 7 -9.47 -1.50 15.53
CA LYS A 7 -10.80 -0.87 15.35
C LYS A 7 -10.91 -0.12 14.01
N ASN A 8 -9.78 0.25 13.41
CA ASN A 8 -9.71 1.06 12.21
C ASN A 8 -9.49 0.25 10.94
N TYR A 9 -9.23 -1.06 11.07
CA TYR A 9 -8.88 -1.92 9.94
C TYR A 9 -9.58 -3.28 10.05
N ILE A 10 -10.40 -3.57 9.07
CA ILE A 10 -11.10 -4.87 8.97
C ILE A 10 -10.14 -5.91 8.38
N ALA A 11 -9.52 -6.69 9.28
CA ALA A 11 -8.65 -7.80 8.89
C ALA A 11 -9.44 -9.10 8.83
N THR A 12 -9.38 -9.79 7.69
CA THR A 12 -9.94 -11.14 7.54
C THR A 12 -9.13 -12.16 8.37
N ASP A 13 -9.72 -13.29 8.71
CA ASP A 13 -9.04 -14.28 9.57
C ASP A 13 -7.81 -14.88 8.90
N ASP A 14 -7.84 -15.10 7.59
CA ASP A 14 -6.69 -15.55 6.80
C ASP A 14 -5.57 -14.51 6.77
N LEU A 15 -5.89 -13.21 6.67
CA LEU A 15 -4.90 -12.13 6.78
C LEU A 15 -4.25 -12.09 8.16
N LYS A 16 -5.03 -12.22 9.26
CA LYS A 16 -4.49 -12.31 10.63
C LYS A 16 -3.54 -13.50 10.78
N VAL A 17 -3.92 -14.66 10.23
CA VAL A 17 -3.07 -15.84 10.21
C VAL A 17 -1.78 -15.58 9.45
N ALA A 18 -1.85 -14.96 8.27
CA ALA A 18 -0.69 -14.64 7.44
C ALA A 18 0.28 -13.68 8.15
N VAL A 19 -0.21 -12.62 8.76
CA VAL A 19 0.59 -11.66 9.54
C VAL A 19 1.30 -12.38 10.68
N ASN A 20 0.56 -13.16 11.49
CA ASN A 20 1.13 -13.86 12.64
C ASN A 20 2.14 -14.94 12.22
N ALA A 21 1.88 -15.66 11.13
CA ALA A 21 2.81 -16.64 10.58
C ALA A 21 4.13 -15.99 10.14
N ALA A 22 4.06 -14.85 9.42
CA ALA A 22 5.25 -14.12 9.02
C ALA A 22 6.08 -13.64 10.22
N ILE A 23 5.42 -13.15 11.29
CA ILE A 23 6.07 -12.72 12.53
C ILE A 23 6.77 -13.89 13.23
N VAL A 24 6.12 -15.07 13.33
CA VAL A 24 6.66 -16.26 13.98
C VAL A 24 7.81 -16.88 13.18
N LEU A 25 7.67 -16.91 11.85
CA LEU A 25 8.71 -17.44 10.95
C LEU A 25 9.86 -16.47 10.75
N GLU A 26 9.73 -15.25 11.24
CA GLU A 26 10.70 -14.15 11.02
C GLU A 26 11.01 -13.93 9.53
N ARG A 27 9.99 -14.05 8.67
CA ARG A 27 10.07 -13.84 7.22
C ARG A 27 9.38 -12.56 6.82
N PRO A 28 9.84 -11.87 5.77
CA PRO A 28 9.10 -10.76 5.18
C PRO A 28 7.69 -11.21 4.77
N LEU A 29 6.68 -10.42 5.12
CA LEU A 29 5.30 -10.61 4.68
C LEU A 29 5.08 -9.88 3.36
N LEU A 30 4.96 -10.62 2.28
CA LEU A 30 4.63 -10.06 0.96
C LEU A 30 3.11 -10.05 0.78
N ILE A 31 2.56 -8.85 0.72
CA ILE A 31 1.15 -8.60 0.47
C ILE A 31 0.94 -8.15 -0.98
N LYS A 32 0.22 -8.96 -1.74
CA LYS A 32 -0.28 -8.58 -3.07
C LYS A 32 -1.78 -8.32 -3.04
N GLY A 33 -2.27 -7.52 -3.97
CA GLY A 33 -3.71 -7.25 -4.15
C GLY A 33 -3.95 -6.06 -5.06
N GLU A 34 -5.20 -5.85 -5.43
CA GLU A 34 -5.60 -4.70 -6.24
C GLU A 34 -5.24 -3.37 -5.54
N PRO A 35 -5.01 -2.27 -6.29
CA PRO A 35 -4.88 -0.93 -5.70
C PRO A 35 -6.07 -0.59 -4.80
N GLY A 36 -5.80 0.07 -3.66
CA GLY A 36 -6.84 0.51 -2.74
C GLY A 36 -7.46 -0.59 -1.85
N THR A 37 -6.82 -1.75 -1.73
CA THR A 37 -7.25 -2.83 -0.80
C THR A 37 -6.67 -2.71 0.61
N GLY A 38 -6.08 -1.56 0.96
CA GLY A 38 -5.58 -1.31 2.32
C GLY A 38 -4.22 -1.93 2.65
N LYS A 39 -3.41 -2.31 1.65
CA LYS A 39 -2.08 -2.94 1.87
C LYS A 39 -1.11 -2.09 2.69
N THR A 40 -1.00 -0.81 2.36
CA THR A 40 -0.14 0.15 3.07
C THR A 40 -0.63 0.37 4.51
N VAL A 41 -1.96 0.54 4.67
CA VAL A 41 -2.61 0.72 5.98
C VAL A 41 -2.39 -0.49 6.89
N LEU A 42 -2.31 -1.71 6.33
CA LEU A 42 -2.02 -2.92 7.12
C LEU A 42 -0.72 -2.79 7.94
N ALA A 43 0.35 -2.22 7.37
CA ALA A 43 1.61 -2.05 8.09
C ALA A 43 1.48 -1.04 9.25
N GLU A 44 0.71 0.04 9.05
CA GLU A 44 0.38 1.02 10.09
C GLU A 44 -0.38 0.34 11.23
N GLU A 45 -1.35 -0.50 10.90
CA GLU A 45 -2.18 -1.19 11.87
C GLU A 45 -1.44 -2.32 12.61
N ILE A 46 -0.49 -3.01 11.95
CA ILE A 46 0.43 -3.95 12.62
C ILE A 46 1.32 -3.19 13.62
N SER A 47 1.89 -2.06 13.21
CA SER A 47 2.69 -1.19 14.07
C SER A 47 1.91 -0.73 15.29
N SER A 48 0.69 -0.22 15.09
CA SER A 48 -0.21 0.22 16.16
C SER A 48 -0.58 -0.92 17.11
N ALA A 49 -1.00 -2.08 16.59
CA ALA A 49 -1.42 -3.22 17.39
C ALA A 49 -0.28 -3.83 18.23
N LEU A 50 0.95 -3.75 17.73
CA LEU A 50 2.13 -4.27 18.42
C LEU A 50 2.87 -3.20 19.23
N SER A 51 2.41 -1.94 19.18
CA SER A 51 3.11 -0.77 19.76
C SER A 51 4.58 -0.68 19.33
N ALA A 52 4.84 -0.98 18.06
CA ALA A 52 6.15 -1.03 17.44
C ALA A 52 6.40 0.21 16.56
N PRO A 53 7.62 0.77 16.48
CA PRO A 53 7.91 1.87 15.57
C PRO A 53 7.65 1.47 14.11
N LEU A 54 7.06 2.37 13.31
CA LEU A 54 6.87 2.18 11.88
C LEU A 54 7.93 2.95 11.09
N LEU A 55 8.63 2.23 10.23
CA LEU A 55 9.54 2.81 9.23
C LEU A 55 8.99 2.51 7.86
N THR A 56 8.79 3.55 7.04
CA THR A 56 8.23 3.39 5.70
C THR A 56 9.25 3.76 4.63
N TRP A 57 9.43 2.86 3.67
CA TRP A 57 10.23 3.05 2.47
C TRP A 57 9.36 2.93 1.24
N HIS A 58 8.96 4.08 0.67
CA HIS A 58 8.21 4.14 -0.59
C HIS A 58 9.14 3.93 -1.77
N ILE A 59 8.86 2.90 -2.56
CA ILE A 59 9.65 2.55 -3.73
C ILE A 59 9.16 3.34 -4.95
N LYS A 60 10.12 3.86 -5.71
CA LYS A 60 9.89 4.56 -6.97
C LYS A 60 10.62 3.83 -8.10
N SER A 61 10.27 4.11 -9.34
CA SER A 61 10.96 3.53 -10.52
C SER A 61 12.46 3.81 -10.57
N THR A 62 12.92 4.86 -9.90
CA THR A 62 14.34 5.25 -9.82
C THR A 62 15.01 4.76 -8.55
N THR A 63 14.29 4.11 -7.62
CA THR A 63 14.85 3.65 -6.35
C THR A 63 15.83 2.50 -6.58
N LYS A 64 17.00 2.59 -5.94
CA LYS A 64 18.01 1.53 -5.93
C LYS A 64 18.06 0.87 -4.56
N ALA A 65 18.39 -0.42 -4.51
CA ALA A 65 18.48 -1.19 -3.26
C ALA A 65 19.48 -0.57 -2.26
N GLN A 66 20.59 -0.06 -2.77
CA GLN A 66 21.62 0.63 -1.96
C GLN A 66 21.05 1.80 -1.16
N GLN A 67 20.04 2.53 -1.68
CA GLN A 67 19.42 3.66 -0.98
C GLN A 67 18.66 3.25 0.27
N GLY A 68 18.22 2.00 0.34
CA GLY A 68 17.63 1.43 1.57
C GLY A 68 18.65 1.19 2.65
N LEU A 69 19.90 0.95 2.25
CA LEU A 69 21.03 0.76 3.16
C LEU A 69 21.60 2.12 3.56
N TYR A 70 22.29 2.79 2.67
CA TYR A 70 22.85 4.13 2.85
C TYR A 70 23.24 4.77 1.52
N GLU A 71 23.44 6.07 1.55
CA GLU A 71 24.02 6.83 0.45
C GLU A 71 25.24 7.59 0.97
N TYR A 72 26.37 7.50 0.24
CA TYR A 72 27.57 8.25 0.53
C TYR A 72 27.67 9.49 -0.35
N ASP A 73 27.67 10.68 0.26
CA ASP A 73 27.79 11.97 -0.42
C ASP A 73 29.26 12.37 -0.64
N ALA A 74 29.91 11.69 -1.59
CA ALA A 74 31.30 11.96 -1.98
C ALA A 74 31.49 13.38 -2.54
N VAL A 75 30.46 13.94 -3.20
CA VAL A 75 30.52 15.29 -3.80
C VAL A 75 30.60 16.36 -2.73
N SER A 76 29.72 16.28 -1.72
CA SER A 76 29.77 17.23 -0.59
C SER A 76 31.07 17.10 0.18
N ARG A 77 31.57 15.88 0.39
CA ARG A 77 32.85 15.68 1.06
C ARG A 77 34.02 16.28 0.29
N LEU A 78 34.05 16.12 -1.02
CA LEU A 78 35.08 16.70 -1.86
C LEU A 78 35.05 18.24 -1.82
N ARG A 79 33.85 18.83 -1.93
CA ARG A 79 33.65 20.28 -1.82
C ARG A 79 34.15 20.81 -0.47
N ASP A 80 33.69 20.18 0.62
CA ASP A 80 34.04 20.61 1.98
C ASP A 80 35.54 20.46 2.25
N SER A 81 36.21 19.43 1.65
CA SER A 81 37.68 19.28 1.67
C SER A 81 38.37 20.45 1.00
N GLN A 82 37.89 20.92 -0.13
CA GLN A 82 38.49 22.08 -0.84
C GLN A 82 38.27 23.39 -0.05
N LEU A 83 37.24 23.47 0.75
CA LEU A 83 36.95 24.63 1.60
C LEU A 83 37.65 24.56 2.98
N GLY A 84 38.35 23.48 3.29
CA GLY A 84 39.02 23.29 4.57
C GLY A 84 38.04 23.04 5.76
N ASP A 85 36.84 22.53 5.49
CA ASP A 85 35.84 22.23 6.53
C ASP A 85 36.28 21.06 7.41
N ALA A 86 36.26 21.25 8.73
CA ALA A 86 36.70 20.25 9.69
C ALA A 86 35.85 18.95 9.66
N ARG A 87 34.60 19.00 9.17
CA ARG A 87 33.71 17.83 9.04
C ARG A 87 34.27 16.72 8.15
N VAL A 88 35.22 17.05 7.24
CA VAL A 88 35.84 16.09 6.32
C VAL A 88 36.63 15.01 7.04
N SER A 89 37.13 15.29 8.26
CA SER A 89 37.89 14.33 9.08
C SER A 89 37.10 13.09 9.47
N ASP A 90 35.78 13.23 9.59
CA ASP A 90 34.87 12.12 9.90
C ASP A 90 33.99 11.81 8.69
N ILE A 91 34.22 10.65 8.07
CA ILE A 91 33.46 10.18 6.89
C ILE A 91 31.99 9.95 7.19
N ALA A 92 31.61 9.64 8.45
CA ALA A 92 30.25 9.40 8.85
C ALA A 92 29.33 10.62 8.63
N ASN A 93 29.89 11.86 8.61
CA ASN A 93 29.16 13.09 8.31
C ASN A 93 28.57 13.13 6.88
N TYR A 94 29.07 12.28 5.99
CA TYR A 94 28.69 12.21 4.58
C TYR A 94 27.93 10.92 4.24
N ILE A 95 27.55 10.15 5.26
CA ILE A 95 26.75 8.93 5.10
C ILE A 95 25.32 9.24 5.51
N LYS A 96 24.40 9.18 4.53
CA LYS A 96 22.98 9.30 4.75
C LYS A 96 22.39 7.89 4.93
N ARG A 97 21.83 7.62 6.11
CA ARG A 97 21.22 6.32 6.44
C ARG A 97 19.94 6.10 5.65
N GLY A 98 19.76 4.90 5.10
CA GLY A 98 18.53 4.44 4.47
C GLY A 98 17.60 3.75 5.48
N LYS A 99 16.40 3.36 5.03
CA LYS A 99 15.35 2.80 5.90
C LYS A 99 15.69 1.41 6.47
N LEU A 100 16.47 0.61 5.74
CA LEU A 100 16.99 -0.66 6.27
C LEU A 100 18.01 -0.41 7.40
N TRP A 101 18.90 0.55 7.22
CA TRP A 101 19.82 0.94 8.30
C TRP A 101 19.06 1.39 9.55
N GLU A 102 18.07 2.30 9.38
CA GLU A 102 17.25 2.78 10.49
C GLU A 102 16.56 1.62 11.21
N ALA A 103 16.04 0.64 10.44
CA ALA A 103 15.38 -0.54 11.00
C ALA A 103 16.34 -1.46 11.76
N PHE A 104 17.56 -1.68 11.23
CA PHE A 104 18.56 -2.55 11.87
C PHE A 104 19.19 -1.90 13.10
N ALA A 105 19.37 -0.59 13.08
CA ALA A 105 19.91 0.17 14.22
C ALA A 105 18.85 0.51 15.28
N SER A 106 17.58 0.13 15.05
CA SER A 106 16.50 0.42 16.01
C SER A 106 16.71 -0.35 17.33
N PRO A 107 16.59 0.31 18.48
CA PRO A 107 16.66 -0.35 19.80
C PRO A 107 15.44 -1.24 20.07
N GLU A 108 14.30 -0.93 19.45
CA GLU A 108 13.06 -1.69 19.54
C GLU A 108 12.82 -2.45 18.24
N ARG A 109 12.04 -3.54 18.28
CA ARG A 109 11.68 -4.28 17.08
C ARG A 109 10.72 -3.46 16.20
N PRO A 110 11.16 -2.84 15.09
CA PRO A 110 10.29 -2.00 14.27
C PRO A 110 9.47 -2.83 13.28
N VAL A 111 8.38 -2.24 12.78
CA VAL A 111 7.74 -2.62 11.53
C VAL A 111 8.40 -1.82 10.40
N LEU A 112 8.96 -2.50 9.41
CA LEU A 112 9.52 -1.92 8.20
C LEU A 112 8.57 -2.19 7.04
N LEU A 113 7.95 -1.14 6.51
CA LEU A 113 7.14 -1.19 5.29
C LEU A 113 8.02 -0.86 4.08
N ILE A 114 8.14 -1.81 3.15
CA ILE A 114 8.66 -1.61 1.80
C ILE A 114 7.46 -1.53 0.86
N ASP A 115 7.08 -0.31 0.50
CA ASP A 115 5.81 -0.04 -0.17
C ASP A 115 5.96 0.01 -1.68
N GLU A 116 5.11 -0.74 -2.40
CA GLU A 116 5.06 -0.82 -3.88
C GLU A 116 6.37 -1.30 -4.52
N ILE A 117 6.91 -2.44 -4.03
CA ILE A 117 8.20 -2.99 -4.49
C ILE A 117 8.25 -3.22 -6.00
N ASP A 118 7.14 -3.51 -6.63
CA ASP A 118 7.00 -3.75 -8.06
C ASP A 118 7.13 -2.49 -8.94
N LYS A 119 7.24 -1.29 -8.34
CA LYS A 119 7.57 -0.06 -9.09
C LYS A 119 9.04 0.01 -9.51
N ALA A 120 9.94 -0.58 -8.73
CA ALA A 120 11.37 -0.59 -9.04
C ALA A 120 11.71 -1.47 -10.26
N ASP A 121 12.99 -1.52 -10.61
CA ASP A 121 13.50 -2.45 -11.61
C ASP A 121 13.35 -3.89 -11.13
N ILE A 122 13.30 -4.84 -12.07
CA ILE A 122 13.07 -6.28 -11.79
C ILE A 122 14.15 -6.89 -10.89
N GLU A 123 15.37 -6.37 -10.93
CA GLU A 123 16.49 -6.84 -10.11
C GLU A 123 16.46 -6.30 -8.67
N PHE A 124 15.75 -5.21 -8.44
CA PHE A 124 15.69 -4.56 -7.12
C PHE A 124 15.36 -5.51 -5.96
N PRO A 125 14.33 -6.39 -6.05
CA PRO A 125 14.05 -7.34 -4.98
C PRO A 125 15.20 -8.33 -4.73
N ASN A 126 15.89 -8.75 -5.80
CA ASN A 126 17.04 -9.65 -5.68
C ASN A 126 18.23 -8.98 -4.98
N ASP A 127 18.45 -7.69 -5.24
CA ASP A 127 19.52 -6.90 -4.63
C ASP A 127 19.33 -6.72 -3.11
N LEU A 128 18.13 -6.96 -2.58
CA LEU A 128 17.83 -6.89 -1.14
C LEU A 128 17.84 -8.25 -0.44
N LEU A 129 18.02 -9.35 -1.18
CA LEU A 129 17.84 -10.70 -0.63
C LEU A 129 18.79 -11.00 0.52
N LEU A 130 20.05 -10.61 0.38
CA LEU A 130 21.09 -10.92 1.37
C LEU A 130 20.83 -10.16 2.68
N GLU A 131 20.50 -8.89 2.57
CA GLU A 131 20.24 -8.01 3.71
C GLU A 131 18.97 -8.42 4.46
N LEU A 132 17.92 -8.81 3.73
CA LEU A 132 16.67 -9.29 4.33
C LEU A 132 16.80 -10.70 4.95
N ASP A 133 17.68 -11.54 4.42
CA ASP A 133 17.95 -12.87 4.98
C ASP A 133 18.81 -12.78 6.25
N ARG A 134 19.94 -12.05 6.16
CA ARG A 134 20.92 -11.98 7.24
C ARG A 134 20.66 -10.89 8.25
N MET A 135 19.81 -9.90 7.87
CA MET A 135 19.57 -8.68 8.66
C MET A 135 20.86 -7.94 9.03
N GLU A 136 21.78 -7.90 8.08
CA GLU A 136 23.05 -7.19 8.18
C GLU A 136 23.51 -6.71 6.80
N PHE A 137 24.35 -5.66 6.80
CA PHE A 137 25.08 -5.19 5.62
C PHE A 137 26.36 -4.49 6.04
N HIS A 138 27.30 -4.39 5.09
CA HIS A 138 28.58 -3.75 5.29
C HIS A 138 28.61 -2.33 4.74
N VAL A 139 29.20 -1.39 5.51
CA VAL A 139 29.40 0.00 5.10
C VAL A 139 30.87 0.14 4.65
N TYR A 140 31.09 0.24 3.36
CA TYR A 140 32.42 0.20 2.78
C TYR A 140 33.29 1.37 3.21
N GLU A 141 32.71 2.55 3.39
CA GLU A 141 33.41 3.79 3.71
C GLU A 141 33.93 3.81 5.16
N THR A 142 33.22 3.18 6.08
CA THR A 142 33.62 3.12 7.51
C THR A 142 34.23 1.78 7.90
N GLY A 143 34.01 0.73 7.09
CA GLY A 143 34.39 -0.64 7.42
C GLY A 143 33.50 -1.31 8.47
N GLU A 144 32.39 -0.68 8.85
CA GLU A 144 31.47 -1.21 9.83
C GLU A 144 30.48 -2.19 9.20
N THR A 145 30.04 -3.16 10.01
CA THR A 145 28.90 -4.03 9.66
C THR A 145 27.73 -3.68 10.56
N ILE A 146 26.66 -3.21 9.94
CA ILE A 146 25.40 -2.91 10.63
C ILE A 146 24.59 -4.19 10.71
N ARG A 147 24.20 -4.58 11.93
CA ARG A 147 23.39 -5.78 12.21
C ARG A 147 22.16 -5.38 12.98
N ALA A 148 21.02 -6.01 12.66
CA ALA A 148 19.79 -5.82 13.40
C ALA A 148 19.94 -6.38 14.83
N ALA A 149 19.76 -5.51 15.83
CA ALA A 149 19.71 -5.92 17.23
C ALA A 149 18.47 -6.79 17.51
N GLN A 150 17.35 -6.45 16.89
CA GLN A 150 16.12 -7.22 16.84
C GLN A 150 15.65 -7.30 15.40
N ARG A 151 15.29 -8.54 14.94
CA ARG A 151 14.82 -8.72 13.57
C ARG A 151 13.55 -7.92 13.31
N PRO A 152 13.52 -6.95 12.37
CA PRO A 152 12.32 -6.18 12.05
C PRO A 152 11.17 -7.05 11.57
N ILE A 153 9.95 -6.60 11.76
CA ILE A 153 8.77 -7.15 11.07
C ILE A 153 8.71 -6.46 9.72
N VAL A 154 9.10 -7.16 8.65
CA VAL A 154 9.14 -6.59 7.31
C VAL A 154 7.82 -6.87 6.61
N VAL A 155 7.13 -5.81 6.19
CA VAL A 155 5.92 -5.87 5.36
C VAL A 155 6.26 -5.29 3.99
N ILE A 156 5.96 -6.02 2.93
CA ILE A 156 6.26 -5.65 1.56
C ILE A 156 4.94 -5.62 0.79
N THR A 157 4.64 -4.53 0.10
CA THR A 157 3.43 -4.43 -0.71
C THR A 157 3.74 -4.46 -2.20
N SER A 158 2.81 -5.00 -2.98
CA SER A 158 2.86 -5.02 -4.44
C SER A 158 1.45 -4.88 -5.01
N ASN A 159 1.29 -4.05 -6.04
CA ASN A 159 0.05 -3.91 -6.81
C ASN A 159 -0.04 -4.90 -7.98
N ASN A 160 0.92 -5.81 -8.09
CA ASN A 160 1.01 -6.79 -9.17
C ASN A 160 1.22 -6.16 -10.56
N GLU A 161 1.86 -4.99 -10.61
CA GLU A 161 2.20 -4.32 -11.88
C GLU A 161 3.32 -5.06 -12.63
N LYS A 162 4.25 -5.68 -11.87
CA LYS A 162 5.34 -6.51 -12.38
C LYS A 162 5.45 -7.80 -11.58
N GLU A 163 5.92 -8.85 -12.24
CA GLU A 163 6.26 -10.10 -11.55
C GLU A 163 7.52 -9.92 -10.70
N LEU A 164 7.51 -10.53 -9.52
CA LEU A 164 8.65 -10.56 -8.62
C LEU A 164 9.46 -11.84 -8.85
N PRO A 165 10.81 -11.80 -8.71
CA PRO A 165 11.66 -12.96 -8.92
C PRO A 165 11.34 -14.12 -7.98
N ASP A 166 11.39 -15.35 -8.47
CA ASP A 166 11.12 -16.57 -7.68
C ASP A 166 12.01 -16.70 -6.45
N ALA A 167 13.28 -16.29 -6.58
CA ALA A 167 14.24 -16.30 -5.47
C ALA A 167 13.79 -15.42 -4.31
N PHE A 168 13.18 -14.28 -4.63
CA PHE A 168 12.60 -13.35 -3.65
C PHE A 168 11.31 -13.92 -3.04
N LEU A 169 10.40 -14.43 -3.87
CA LEU A 169 9.12 -15.02 -3.42
C LEU A 169 9.31 -16.14 -2.41
N ARG A 170 10.31 -17.02 -2.61
CA ARG A 170 10.61 -18.15 -1.70
C ARG A 170 11.06 -17.72 -0.30
N ARG A 171 11.51 -16.47 -0.14
CA ARG A 171 11.96 -15.93 1.15
C ARG A 171 10.87 -15.21 1.91
N CYS A 172 9.77 -14.88 1.22
CA CYS A 172 8.63 -14.20 1.80
C CYS A 172 7.55 -15.17 2.29
N PHE A 173 6.79 -14.77 3.28
CA PHE A 173 5.46 -15.31 3.52
C PHE A 173 4.49 -14.53 2.62
N PHE A 174 3.81 -15.24 1.74
CA PHE A 174 2.93 -14.61 0.74
C PHE A 174 1.49 -14.60 1.19
N HIS A 175 0.81 -13.47 0.99
CA HIS A 175 -0.64 -13.36 1.12
C HIS A 175 -1.21 -12.46 0.03
N TYR A 176 -2.34 -12.88 -0.56
CA TYR A 176 -3.07 -12.08 -1.54
C TYR A 176 -4.34 -11.52 -0.88
N ILE A 177 -4.43 -10.20 -0.76
CA ILE A 177 -5.65 -9.53 -0.30
C ILE A 177 -6.63 -9.49 -1.47
N GLN A 178 -7.72 -10.25 -1.35
CA GLN A 178 -8.82 -10.16 -2.30
C GLN A 178 -9.54 -8.82 -2.15
N PHE A 179 -10.14 -8.36 -3.26
CA PHE A 179 -10.98 -7.19 -3.18
C PHE A 179 -12.17 -7.49 -2.25
N PRO A 180 -12.50 -6.58 -1.30
CA PRO A 180 -13.57 -6.82 -0.34
C PRO A 180 -14.91 -7.15 -1.01
N ASP A 181 -15.60 -8.15 -0.52
CA ASP A 181 -16.99 -8.42 -0.89
C ASP A 181 -17.94 -7.36 -0.30
N HIS A 182 -19.23 -7.46 -0.60
CA HIS A 182 -20.24 -6.49 -0.20
C HIS A 182 -20.30 -6.32 1.34
N ASP A 183 -20.26 -7.41 2.08
CA ASP A 183 -20.39 -7.40 3.54
C ASP A 183 -19.15 -6.80 4.20
N THR A 184 -17.97 -7.22 3.74
CA THR A 184 -16.69 -6.65 4.18
C THR A 184 -16.59 -5.16 3.84
N MET A 185 -17.05 -4.78 2.64
CA MET A 185 -17.06 -3.37 2.23
C MET A 185 -18.00 -2.53 3.07
N SER A 186 -19.18 -3.06 3.42
CA SER A 186 -20.11 -2.40 4.34
C SER A 186 -19.47 -2.17 5.71
N ALA A 187 -18.77 -3.17 6.24
CA ALA A 187 -18.04 -3.03 7.50
C ALA A 187 -16.90 -1.98 7.42
N ILE A 188 -16.19 -1.91 6.29
CA ILE A 188 -15.19 -0.87 6.04
C ILE A 188 -15.83 0.52 6.04
N VAL A 189 -16.97 0.68 5.36
CA VAL A 189 -17.71 1.95 5.33
C VAL A 189 -18.14 2.36 6.73
N ASP A 190 -18.65 1.44 7.55
CA ASP A 190 -19.09 1.72 8.93
C ASP A 190 -17.92 2.22 9.81
N VAL A 191 -16.72 1.72 9.58
CA VAL A 191 -15.49 2.20 10.28
C VAL A 191 -15.15 3.64 9.88
N HIS A 192 -15.24 3.98 8.58
CA HIS A 192 -14.86 5.30 8.07
C HIS A 192 -15.95 6.36 8.26
N PHE A 193 -17.23 5.96 8.29
CA PHE A 193 -18.38 6.84 8.42
C PHE A 193 -19.31 6.37 9.53
N PRO A 194 -18.91 6.47 10.82
CA PRO A 194 -19.74 6.04 11.93
C PRO A 194 -21.11 6.76 11.91
N GLY A 195 -22.20 5.98 11.94
CA GLY A 195 -23.55 6.53 11.96
C GLY A 195 -24.13 6.93 10.60
N ILE A 196 -23.47 6.63 9.48
CA ILE A 196 -24.03 6.79 8.14
C ILE A 196 -25.35 6.00 8.00
N LYS A 197 -26.32 6.56 7.25
CA LYS A 197 -27.61 5.88 7.03
C LYS A 197 -27.39 4.58 6.25
N LYS A 198 -27.72 3.44 6.85
CA LYS A 198 -27.53 2.10 6.25
C LYS A 198 -28.12 1.99 4.84
N ARG A 199 -29.29 2.59 4.61
CA ARG A 199 -29.95 2.59 3.30
C ARG A 199 -29.12 3.31 2.22
N LEU A 200 -28.43 4.41 2.59
CA LEU A 200 -27.52 5.09 1.66
C LEU A 200 -26.31 4.21 1.33
N VAL A 201 -25.74 3.54 2.32
CA VAL A 201 -24.61 2.62 2.13
C VAL A 201 -25.00 1.47 1.21
N GLU A 202 -26.15 0.83 1.45
CA GLU A 202 -26.66 -0.28 0.64
C GLU A 202 -26.83 0.11 -0.84
N GLU A 203 -27.50 1.24 -1.13
CA GLU A 203 -27.71 1.70 -2.50
C GLU A 203 -26.37 2.11 -3.16
N ALA A 204 -25.47 2.76 -2.40
CA ALA A 204 -24.16 3.14 -2.91
C ALA A 204 -23.28 1.92 -3.22
N LEU A 205 -23.26 0.91 -2.36
CA LEU A 205 -22.53 -0.34 -2.59
C LEU A 205 -23.07 -1.11 -3.79
N ASN A 206 -24.39 -1.21 -3.95
CA ASN A 206 -25.00 -1.85 -5.12
C ASN A 206 -24.50 -1.19 -6.41
N ILE A 207 -24.56 0.15 -6.48
CA ILE A 207 -24.07 0.89 -7.66
C ILE A 207 -22.55 0.69 -7.85
N PHE A 208 -21.78 0.74 -6.78
CA PHE A 208 -20.34 0.58 -6.84
C PHE A 208 -19.92 -0.79 -7.40
N PHE A 209 -20.56 -1.87 -6.93
CA PHE A 209 -20.29 -3.21 -7.44
C PHE A 209 -20.81 -3.40 -8.87
N GLU A 210 -21.98 -2.88 -9.21
CA GLU A 210 -22.47 -2.84 -10.59
C GLU A 210 -21.45 -2.18 -11.53
N VAL A 211 -20.90 -1.03 -11.13
CA VAL A 211 -19.86 -0.33 -11.90
C VAL A 211 -18.63 -1.21 -12.08
N ARG A 212 -18.15 -1.88 -11.02
CA ARG A 212 -16.98 -2.74 -11.09
C ARG A 212 -17.15 -3.97 -11.98
N GLU A 213 -18.38 -4.45 -12.15
CA GLU A 213 -18.70 -5.63 -12.96
C GLU A 213 -18.88 -5.31 -14.46
N VAL A 214 -18.92 -4.02 -14.83
CA VAL A 214 -19.05 -3.63 -16.25
C VAL A 214 -17.86 -4.15 -17.07
N PRO A 215 -18.11 -5.00 -18.09
CA PRO A 215 -17.05 -5.53 -18.93
C PRO A 215 -16.33 -4.42 -19.71
N GLY A 216 -15.02 -4.51 -19.78
CA GLY A 216 -14.20 -3.59 -20.58
C GLY A 216 -13.76 -2.32 -19.87
N LEU A 217 -14.02 -2.18 -18.55
CA LEU A 217 -13.42 -1.12 -17.76
C LEU A 217 -11.90 -1.22 -17.78
N LYS A 218 -11.24 -0.09 -18.02
CA LYS A 218 -9.79 0.06 -17.95
C LYS A 218 -9.30 0.09 -16.52
N LYS A 219 -10.08 0.76 -15.65
CA LYS A 219 -9.77 0.87 -14.24
C LYS A 219 -11.03 0.66 -13.39
N LYS A 220 -11.07 -0.46 -12.69
CA LYS A 220 -12.13 -0.70 -11.70
C LYS A 220 -11.96 0.25 -10.51
N PRO A 221 -13.03 0.89 -10.02
CA PRO A 221 -12.94 1.74 -8.83
C PRO A 221 -12.51 0.93 -7.60
N SER A 222 -11.67 1.53 -6.77
CA SER A 222 -11.11 0.94 -5.56
C SER A 222 -11.92 1.32 -4.31
N THR A 223 -11.57 0.73 -3.16
CA THR A 223 -12.16 1.08 -1.86
C THR A 223 -12.00 2.57 -1.54
N SER A 224 -10.84 3.14 -1.81
CA SER A 224 -10.60 4.58 -1.56
C SER A 224 -11.51 5.46 -2.39
N GLU A 225 -11.74 5.09 -3.65
CA GLU A 225 -12.64 5.82 -4.55
C GLU A 225 -14.12 5.71 -4.13
N LEU A 226 -14.52 4.57 -3.54
CA LEU A 226 -15.84 4.41 -2.91
C LEU A 226 -15.99 5.35 -1.71
N LEU A 227 -14.99 5.38 -0.81
CA LEU A 227 -15.03 6.23 0.38
C LEU A 227 -15.08 7.72 0.00
N ASP A 228 -14.30 8.12 -0.99
CA ASP A 228 -14.36 9.48 -1.55
C ASP A 228 -15.74 9.80 -2.13
N TRP A 229 -16.32 8.86 -2.87
CA TRP A 229 -17.66 9.03 -3.45
C TRP A 229 -18.74 9.17 -2.38
N LEU A 230 -18.73 8.32 -1.36
CA LEU A 230 -19.64 8.41 -0.21
C LEU A 230 -19.51 9.75 0.51
N LYS A 231 -18.28 10.23 0.72
CA LYS A 231 -18.03 11.54 1.31
C LYS A 231 -18.65 12.68 0.50
N LEU A 232 -18.53 12.60 -0.83
CA LEU A 232 -19.15 13.59 -1.73
C LEU A 232 -20.68 13.49 -1.72
N LEU A 233 -21.26 12.28 -1.73
CA LEU A 233 -22.72 12.09 -1.62
C LEU A 233 -23.27 12.72 -0.34
N LEU A 234 -22.57 12.56 0.78
CA LEU A 234 -22.95 13.17 2.05
C LEU A 234 -22.83 14.70 2.01
N ASN A 235 -21.77 15.23 1.40
CA ASN A 235 -21.56 16.68 1.30
C ASN A 235 -22.59 17.39 0.42
N GLU A 236 -23.02 16.72 -0.65
CA GLU A 236 -24.04 17.25 -1.59
C GLU A 236 -25.48 16.87 -1.19
N ASP A 237 -25.66 16.29 0.02
CA ASP A 237 -26.96 15.84 0.56
C ASP A 237 -27.73 14.90 -0.38
N ILE A 238 -27.01 14.06 -1.13
CA ILE A 238 -27.57 13.06 -2.04
C ILE A 238 -27.96 11.82 -1.24
N GLY A 239 -29.25 11.60 -1.09
CA GLY A 239 -29.79 10.48 -0.33
C GLY A 239 -29.96 9.18 -1.13
N ALA A 240 -30.34 8.13 -0.42
CA ALA A 240 -30.62 6.81 -0.99
C ALA A 240 -31.73 6.85 -2.08
N GLU A 241 -32.76 7.67 -1.88
CA GLU A 241 -33.86 7.83 -2.84
C GLU A 241 -33.33 8.32 -4.19
N THR A 242 -32.48 9.34 -4.19
CA THR A 242 -31.87 9.89 -5.41
C THR A 242 -31.02 8.86 -6.15
N LEU A 243 -30.29 8.01 -5.41
CA LEU A 243 -29.51 6.91 -6.00
C LEU A 243 -30.42 5.83 -6.58
N ARG A 244 -31.54 5.52 -5.92
CA ARG A 244 -32.49 4.48 -6.32
C ARG A 244 -33.35 4.91 -7.51
N GLU A 245 -33.77 6.19 -7.55
CA GLU A 245 -34.53 6.80 -8.64
C GLU A 245 -33.66 7.10 -9.88
N ARG A 246 -32.39 6.69 -9.84
CA ARG A 246 -31.49 6.78 -10.97
C ARG A 246 -32.18 6.25 -12.23
N ASP A 247 -32.37 7.13 -13.22
CA ASP A 247 -32.88 6.71 -14.53
C ASP A 247 -32.02 5.54 -15.05
N PRO A 248 -32.58 4.33 -15.23
CA PRO A 248 -31.81 3.18 -15.76
C PRO A 248 -31.15 3.48 -17.11
N LYS A 249 -31.64 4.51 -17.82
CA LYS A 249 -31.07 5.01 -19.07
C LYS A 249 -29.85 5.91 -18.86
N LYS A 250 -29.60 6.35 -17.62
CA LYS A 250 -28.39 7.06 -17.20
C LYS A 250 -27.56 6.14 -16.33
N MET A 251 -26.84 5.21 -16.92
CA MET A 251 -25.99 4.25 -16.18
C MET A 251 -24.87 4.92 -15.37
N ILE A 252 -24.59 6.19 -15.66
CA ILE A 252 -23.54 6.96 -14.98
C ILE A 252 -24.07 7.43 -13.62
N PRO A 253 -23.44 7.03 -12.50
CA PRO A 253 -23.84 7.50 -11.18
C PRO A 253 -23.56 9.01 -10.97
N PRO A 254 -24.28 9.67 -10.06
CA PRO A 254 -23.94 11.05 -9.70
C PRO A 254 -22.51 11.13 -9.18
N LEU A 255 -21.81 12.24 -9.43
CA LEU A 255 -20.44 12.47 -8.99
C LEU A 255 -19.47 11.36 -9.45
N HIS A 256 -19.74 10.77 -10.60
CA HIS A 256 -19.00 9.62 -11.16
C HIS A 256 -17.47 9.86 -11.28
N GLY A 257 -17.02 11.11 -11.35
CA GLY A 257 -15.59 11.43 -11.35
C GLY A 257 -14.84 10.96 -10.10
N ALA A 258 -15.55 10.63 -9.01
CA ALA A 258 -14.96 9.95 -7.86
C ALA A 258 -14.64 8.49 -8.17
N LEU A 259 -15.49 7.79 -8.92
CA LEU A 259 -15.40 6.36 -9.24
C LEU A 259 -14.66 6.07 -10.54
N LEU A 260 -14.92 6.85 -11.61
CA LEU A 260 -14.35 6.66 -12.94
C LEU A 260 -13.19 7.62 -13.15
N LYS A 261 -11.96 7.08 -13.21
CA LYS A 261 -10.72 7.85 -13.33
C LYS A 261 -10.11 7.80 -14.73
N ASN A 262 -10.85 7.26 -15.71
CA ASN A 262 -10.38 7.12 -17.08
C ASN A 262 -11.47 7.60 -18.05
N GLU A 263 -11.10 8.45 -19.00
CA GLU A 263 -12.02 9.01 -20.01
C GLU A 263 -12.71 7.90 -20.84
N GLN A 264 -11.96 6.84 -21.18
CA GLN A 264 -12.51 5.72 -21.94
C GLN A 264 -13.60 4.98 -21.15
N ASP A 265 -13.48 4.91 -19.83
CA ASP A 265 -14.49 4.31 -18.96
C ASP A 265 -15.76 5.16 -18.91
N VAL A 266 -15.65 6.49 -18.86
CA VAL A 266 -16.80 7.39 -18.95
C VAL A 266 -17.53 7.21 -20.29
N HIS A 267 -16.80 7.20 -21.39
CA HIS A 267 -17.39 6.95 -22.72
C HIS A 267 -17.99 5.56 -22.87
N LEU A 268 -17.46 4.55 -22.18
CA LEU A 268 -18.06 3.21 -22.15
C LEU A 268 -19.46 3.28 -21.52
N PHE A 269 -19.60 3.94 -20.38
CA PHE A 269 -20.90 4.11 -19.71
C PHE A 269 -21.88 4.93 -20.55
N GLU A 270 -21.44 6.00 -21.22
CA GLU A 270 -22.28 6.79 -22.14
C GLU A 270 -22.82 5.92 -23.29
N ARG A 271 -21.97 5.08 -23.89
CA ARG A 271 -22.37 4.15 -24.95
C ARG A 271 -23.37 3.11 -24.47
N LEU A 272 -23.14 2.52 -23.30
CA LEU A 272 -24.06 1.54 -22.71
C LEU A 272 -25.43 2.18 -22.40
N ALA A 273 -25.44 3.40 -21.87
CA ALA A 273 -26.66 4.17 -21.62
C ALA A 273 -27.41 4.47 -22.94
N PHE A 274 -26.71 4.77 -24.01
CA PHE A 274 -27.29 5.00 -25.33
C PHE A 274 -27.91 3.72 -25.95
N LEU A 275 -27.23 2.57 -25.83
CA LEU A 275 -27.73 1.30 -26.32
C LEU A 275 -29.00 0.86 -25.57
N ASN A 276 -29.05 1.02 -24.25
CA ASN A 276 -30.22 0.73 -23.46
C ASN A 276 -31.44 1.63 -23.80
N ARG A 277 -31.21 2.84 -24.33
CA ARG A 277 -32.28 3.72 -24.83
C ARG A 277 -32.88 3.25 -26.15
N ARG A 278 -32.15 2.49 -26.98
CA ARG A 278 -32.60 2.01 -28.29
C ARG A 278 -33.20 0.61 -28.25
N GLY A 279 -32.99 -0.16 -27.18
CA GLY A 279 -33.48 -1.52 -27.02
C GLY A 279 -34.88 -1.61 -26.39
N ASN A 280 -35.47 -0.49 -26.00
CA ASN A 280 -36.86 -0.31 -25.54
C ASN A 280 -37.58 0.61 -26.54
#